data_7587c08e5432994873d2e6d1cc31559b
#
_entry.id   7587c08e5432994873d2e6d1cc31559b
#
_cell.length_a   1.000
_cell.length_b   1.000
_cell.length_c   1.000
_cell.angle_alpha   90.00
_cell.angle_beta   90.00
_cell.angle_gamma   90.00
#
_symmetry.space_group_name_H-M   'P 1'
#
loop_
_entity.id
_entity.type
_entity.pdbx_description
1 polymer ?
#
loop_
_entity_poly.entity_id
_entity_poly.type
_entity_poly.pdbx_seq_one_letter_code
_entity_poly.pdbx_strand_id
1 'polypeptide(L)'
;MDTQVYSNTGGQACTSGWTGQISDLAEYGKAFQGKEEIRKEMGLIAMAHRTSYVMNGSISNPSHLIEGFIRGLNARRPAIFTVYTPCMPEHGIADDIGRQQAKLAVE
;
A
#
# COMPACT_ATOMS: atom_id res chain seq x y z
N MET A 1 -3.43 6.28 -0.50
CA MET A 1 -2.27 5.63 0.15
C MET A 1 -2.63 4.18 0.43
N ASP A 2 -1.68 3.28 0.33
CA ASP A 2 -1.84 1.87 0.65
C ASP A 2 -0.96 1.53 1.85
N THR A 3 -1.55 1.38 3.01
CA THR A 3 -0.89 1.03 4.27
C THR A 3 -0.98 -0.46 4.58
N GLN A 4 -1.72 -1.21 3.76
CA GLN A 4 -2.00 -2.64 3.89
C GLN A 4 -2.74 -3.06 5.18
N VAL A 5 -3.14 -2.09 5.98
CA VAL A 5 -4.04 -2.19 7.13
C VAL A 5 -4.93 -0.96 7.16
N TYR A 6 -6.00 -0.96 7.93
CA TYR A 6 -6.71 0.29 8.24
C TYR A 6 -5.83 1.14 9.15
N SER A 7 -5.26 2.19 8.57
CA SER A 7 -4.25 3.01 9.22
C SER A 7 -4.79 3.69 10.47
N ASN A 8 -4.03 3.60 11.54
CA ASN A 8 -4.26 4.32 12.81
C ASN A 8 -5.61 4.04 13.49
N THR A 9 -6.24 2.88 13.25
CA THR A 9 -7.53 2.51 13.82
C THR A 9 -7.50 1.24 14.67
N GLY A 10 -6.34 0.66 14.92
CA GLY A 10 -6.16 -0.51 15.78
C GLY A 10 -5.89 -1.82 15.03
N GLY A 11 -5.25 -1.76 13.87
CA GLY A 11 -4.71 -2.95 13.22
C GLY A 11 -5.72 -3.86 12.51
N GLN A 12 -6.81 -3.31 11.97
CA GLN A 12 -7.74 -4.09 11.16
C GLN A 12 -7.10 -4.49 9.83
N ALA A 13 -7.33 -5.73 9.41
CA ALA A 13 -6.95 -6.21 8.09
C ALA A 13 -7.73 -5.48 6.98
N CYS A 14 -7.07 -5.22 5.87
CA CYS A 14 -7.70 -4.66 4.67
C CYS A 14 -7.47 -5.55 3.45
N THR A 15 -8.21 -5.28 2.37
CA THR A 15 -8.15 -6.10 1.16
C THR A 15 -6.83 -5.98 0.39
N SER A 16 -6.04 -4.93 0.63
CA SER A 16 -4.71 -4.75 0.05
C SER A 16 -3.58 -5.40 0.88
N GLY A 17 -3.88 -5.91 2.08
CA GLY A 17 -2.91 -6.62 2.91
C GLY A 17 -2.46 -7.93 2.27
N TRP A 18 -1.20 -8.30 2.49
CA TRP A 18 -0.61 -9.53 1.99
C TRP A 18 -1.23 -10.77 2.66
N THR A 19 -1.29 -11.86 1.92
CA THR A 19 -1.58 -13.18 2.50
C THR A 19 -0.52 -13.51 3.55
N GLY A 20 -0.95 -13.97 4.71
CA GLY A 20 -0.08 -14.22 5.86
C GLY A 20 0.22 -13.00 6.72
N GLN A 21 -0.24 -11.80 6.35
CA GLN A 21 -0.03 -10.60 7.16
C GLN A 21 -0.73 -10.73 8.51
N ILE A 22 0.00 -10.45 9.59
CA ILE A 22 -0.50 -10.43 10.95
C ILE A 22 -0.77 -8.97 11.35
N SER A 23 -1.94 -8.70 11.89
CA SER A 23 -2.31 -7.43 12.49
C SER A 23 -3.11 -7.65 13.77
N ASP A 24 -3.15 -6.63 14.64
CA ASP A 24 -3.71 -6.82 15.99
C ASP A 24 -5.20 -7.18 15.99
N LEU A 25 -5.98 -6.61 15.08
CA LEU A 25 -7.41 -6.84 14.95
C LEU A 25 -7.80 -7.58 13.67
N ALA A 26 -6.86 -8.23 13.00
CA ALA A 26 -7.18 -9.09 11.86
C ALA A 26 -8.02 -10.29 12.34
N GLU A 27 -8.93 -10.72 11.51
CA GLU A 27 -9.81 -11.86 11.83
C GLU A 27 -9.02 -13.09 12.30
N TYR A 28 -7.93 -13.37 11.61
CA TYR A 28 -7.08 -14.49 11.95
C TYR A 28 -5.96 -14.12 12.95
N GLY A 29 -5.53 -12.88 12.97
CA GLY A 29 -4.54 -12.35 13.91
C GLY A 29 -3.39 -13.29 14.21
N LYS A 30 -2.83 -13.16 15.40
CA LYS A 30 -1.73 -14.02 15.88
C LYS A 30 -2.13 -15.48 16.12
N ALA A 31 -3.42 -15.73 16.40
CA ALA A 31 -3.92 -17.07 16.73
C ALA A 31 -4.01 -18.00 15.49
N PHE A 32 -4.21 -17.41 14.31
CA PHE A 32 -4.43 -18.15 13.06
C PHE A 32 -3.34 -17.88 12.01
N GLN A 33 -2.22 -17.29 12.38
CA GLN A 33 -1.07 -17.03 11.51
C GLN A 33 -1.32 -16.03 10.36
N GLY A 34 -2.27 -15.13 10.55
CA GLY A 34 -2.49 -14.01 9.67
C GLY A 34 -3.60 -14.19 8.65
N LYS A 35 -3.64 -13.28 7.70
CA LYS A 35 -4.66 -13.18 6.68
C LYS A 35 -4.59 -14.34 5.68
N GLU A 36 -5.70 -14.99 5.40
CA GLU A 36 -5.78 -16.10 4.44
C GLU A 36 -6.16 -15.65 3.02
N GLU A 37 -6.90 -14.54 2.89
CA GLU A 37 -7.39 -14.09 1.60
C GLU A 37 -6.29 -13.57 0.69
N ILE A 38 -6.49 -13.75 -0.60
CA ILE A 38 -5.61 -13.20 -1.63
C ILE A 38 -5.73 -11.68 -1.66
N ARG A 39 -4.61 -11.02 -1.68
CA ARG A 39 -4.51 -9.57 -1.83
C ARG A 39 -5.24 -9.07 -3.08
N LYS A 40 -5.98 -7.98 -2.97
CA LYS A 40 -6.51 -7.23 -4.11
C LYS A 40 -5.49 -6.22 -4.62
N GLU A 41 -5.19 -6.33 -5.90
CA GLU A 41 -4.26 -5.44 -6.61
C GLU A 41 -5.01 -4.26 -7.23
N MET A 42 -5.07 -3.13 -6.53
CA MET A 42 -5.80 -1.95 -6.98
C MET A 42 -5.29 -1.41 -8.32
N GLY A 43 -3.98 -1.51 -8.56
CA GLY A 43 -3.38 -1.12 -9.84
C GLY A 43 -3.89 -1.96 -11.01
N LEU A 44 -4.02 -3.29 -10.83
CA LEU A 44 -4.56 -4.18 -11.87
C LEU A 44 -6.04 -3.90 -12.15
N ILE A 45 -6.83 -3.65 -11.09
CA ILE A 45 -8.24 -3.27 -11.23
C ILE A 45 -8.37 -1.97 -12.04
N ALA A 46 -7.53 -0.98 -11.73
CA ALA A 46 -7.51 0.28 -12.45
C ALA A 46 -7.08 0.13 -13.91
N MET A 47 -6.11 -0.73 -14.21
CA MET A 47 -5.67 -1.04 -15.58
C MET A 47 -6.76 -1.74 -16.41
N ALA A 48 -7.64 -2.51 -15.77
CA ALA A 48 -8.76 -3.16 -16.44
C ALA A 48 -9.74 -2.16 -17.08
N HIS A 49 -9.79 -0.92 -16.61
CA HIS A 49 -10.56 0.16 -17.25
C HIS A 49 -9.97 0.64 -18.57
N ARG A 50 -8.74 0.30 -18.91
CA ARG A 50 -8.02 0.59 -20.17
C ARG A 50 -7.80 2.08 -20.49
N THR A 51 -8.61 2.98 -19.98
CA THR A 51 -8.54 4.42 -20.26
C THR A 51 -7.80 5.21 -19.19
N SER A 52 -7.44 4.59 -18.09
CA SER A 52 -6.79 5.24 -16.94
C SER A 52 -5.25 5.22 -17.05
N TYR A 53 -4.63 6.28 -16.55
CA TYR A 53 -3.23 6.24 -16.16
C TYR A 53 -3.12 5.57 -14.78
N VAL A 54 -2.22 4.63 -14.63
CA VAL A 54 -2.03 3.91 -13.36
C VAL A 54 -0.58 3.97 -12.94
N MET A 55 -0.33 4.39 -11.70
CA MET A 55 0.99 4.39 -11.09
C MET A 55 0.92 3.71 -9.73
N ASN A 56 1.74 2.71 -9.53
CA ASN A 56 2.04 2.13 -8.22
C ASN A 56 3.42 2.59 -7.79
N GLY A 57 3.54 3.05 -6.57
CA GLY A 57 4.80 3.55 -6.04
C GLY A 57 4.92 3.33 -4.54
N SER A 58 6.06 3.70 -4.00
CA SER A 58 6.36 3.63 -2.57
C SER A 58 7.05 4.90 -2.12
N ILE A 59 6.86 5.29 -0.86
CA ILE A 59 7.58 6.42 -0.26
C ILE A 59 9.09 6.18 -0.21
N SER A 60 9.55 4.96 -0.43
CA SER A 60 10.98 4.63 -0.52
C SER A 60 11.67 5.31 -1.70
N ASN A 61 10.94 5.59 -2.79
CA ASN A 61 11.49 6.21 -4.01
C ASN A 61 10.75 7.51 -4.37
N PRO A 62 11.12 8.64 -3.76
CA PRO A 62 10.49 9.93 -4.03
C PRO A 62 10.59 10.39 -5.50
N SER A 63 11.71 10.12 -6.16
CA SER A 63 11.90 10.50 -7.56
C SER A 63 10.88 9.81 -8.47
N HIS A 64 10.66 8.52 -8.29
CA HIS A 64 9.64 7.78 -9.01
C HIS A 64 8.23 8.32 -8.75
N LEU A 65 7.93 8.69 -7.49
CA LEU A 65 6.63 9.28 -7.17
C LEU A 65 6.42 10.61 -7.86
N ILE A 66 7.40 11.52 -7.79
CA ILE A 66 7.31 12.85 -8.42
C ILE A 66 7.10 12.70 -9.93
N GLU A 67 7.93 11.90 -10.59
CA GLU A 67 7.81 11.65 -12.03
C GLU A 67 6.45 11.03 -12.39
N GLY A 68 6.00 10.03 -11.64
CA GLY A 68 4.72 9.38 -11.85
C GLY A 68 3.53 10.32 -11.70
N PHE A 69 3.54 11.18 -10.69
CA PHE A 69 2.51 12.19 -10.51
C PHE A 69 2.49 13.21 -11.65
N ILE A 70 3.65 13.74 -12.07
CA ILE A 70 3.75 14.68 -13.19
C ILE A 70 3.19 14.04 -14.47
N ARG A 71 3.61 12.81 -14.78
CA ARG A 71 3.10 12.08 -15.96
C ARG A 71 1.61 11.84 -15.91
N GLY A 72 1.08 11.42 -14.76
CA GLY A 72 -0.34 11.15 -14.57
C GLY A 72 -1.20 12.40 -14.71
N LEU A 73 -0.79 13.52 -14.12
CA LEU A 73 -1.48 14.79 -14.23
C LEU A 73 -1.48 15.35 -15.67
N ASN A 74 -0.41 15.12 -16.41
CA ASN A 74 -0.30 15.53 -17.81
C ASN A 74 -1.00 14.60 -18.79
N ALA A 75 -1.40 13.41 -18.39
CA ALA A 75 -2.00 12.41 -19.27
C ALA A 75 -3.38 12.79 -19.80
N ARG A 76 -4.04 13.80 -19.24
CA ARG A 76 -5.39 14.29 -19.62
C ARG A 76 -6.44 13.17 -19.67
N ARG A 77 -6.35 12.24 -18.74
CA ARG A 77 -7.28 11.12 -18.56
C ARG A 77 -7.39 10.80 -17.07
N PRO A 78 -8.36 10.01 -16.63
CA PRO A 78 -8.41 9.56 -15.24
C PRO A 78 -7.07 8.96 -14.80
N ALA A 79 -6.59 9.35 -13.64
CA ALA A 79 -5.32 8.88 -13.11
C ALA A 79 -5.52 8.28 -11.71
N ILE A 80 -4.95 7.10 -11.50
CA ILE A 80 -4.96 6.41 -10.20
C ILE A 80 -3.52 6.24 -9.74
N PHE A 81 -3.27 6.69 -8.53
CA PHE A 81 -1.97 6.60 -7.88
C PHE A 81 -2.13 5.77 -6.61
N THR A 82 -1.50 4.61 -6.56
CA THR A 82 -1.40 3.80 -5.35
C THR A 82 0.00 3.94 -4.79
N VAL A 83 0.10 4.47 -3.58
CA VAL A 83 1.39 4.73 -2.93
C VAL A 83 1.47 3.92 -1.65
N TYR A 84 2.40 2.96 -1.63
CA TYR A 84 2.70 2.20 -0.43
C TYR A 84 3.41 3.07 0.60
N THR A 85 2.91 3.00 1.83
CA THR A 85 3.54 3.59 3.01
C THR A 85 3.25 2.69 4.21
N PRO A 86 4.23 2.37 5.05
CA PRO A 86 3.96 1.57 6.24
C PRO A 86 3.03 2.30 7.20
N CYS A 87 2.25 1.56 7.96
CA CYS A 87 1.47 2.08 9.08
C CYS A 87 2.36 2.09 10.32
N MET A 88 2.87 3.25 10.74
CA MET A 88 3.79 3.37 11.85
C MET A 88 3.22 2.81 13.17
N PRO A 89 2.00 3.17 13.59
CA PRO A 89 1.43 2.65 14.83
C PRO A 89 1.26 1.12 14.83
N GLU A 90 0.73 0.57 13.74
CA GLU A 90 0.47 -0.88 13.66
C GLU A 90 1.75 -1.71 13.63
N HIS A 91 2.74 -1.25 12.88
CA HIS A 91 3.99 -1.99 12.72
C HIS A 91 5.06 -1.64 13.77
N GLY A 92 4.74 -0.76 14.72
CA GLY A 92 5.69 -0.35 15.77
C GLY A 92 6.92 0.35 15.22
N ILE A 93 6.78 1.14 14.17
CA ILE A 93 7.86 1.80 13.46
C ILE A 93 7.94 3.26 13.91
N ALA A 94 9.13 3.75 14.20
CA ALA A 94 9.35 5.18 14.45
C ALA A 94 9.15 5.99 13.16
N ASP A 95 8.59 7.20 13.29
CA ASP A 95 8.20 8.03 12.14
C ASP A 95 9.37 8.38 11.23
N ASP A 96 10.57 8.56 11.78
CA ASP A 96 11.78 8.93 11.05
C ASP A 96 12.36 7.80 10.20
N ILE A 97 12.05 6.54 10.50
CA ILE A 97 12.53 5.37 9.75
C ILE A 97 11.50 4.80 8.75
N GLY A 98 10.32 5.40 8.65
CA GLY A 98 9.24 4.91 7.79
C GLY A 98 9.65 4.72 6.33
N ARG A 99 10.50 5.61 5.78
CA ARG A 99 11.02 5.48 4.41
C ARG A 99 11.96 4.28 4.25
N GLN A 100 12.80 4.03 5.24
CA GLN A 100 13.73 2.89 5.23
C GLN A 100 12.95 1.57 5.30
N GLN A 101 11.94 1.52 6.15
CA GLN A 101 11.06 0.37 6.25
C GLN A 101 10.30 0.12 4.95
N ALA A 102 9.80 1.17 4.30
CA ALA A 102 9.16 1.06 3.00
C ALA A 102 10.12 0.52 1.92
N LYS A 103 11.41 0.85 2.01
CA LYS A 103 12.43 0.33 1.11
C LYS A 103 12.60 -1.19 1.26
N LEU A 104 12.71 -1.67 2.50
CA LEU A 104 12.81 -3.10 2.79
C LEU A 104 11.59 -3.91 2.31
N ALA A 105 10.42 -3.29 2.27
CA ALA A 105 9.18 -3.96 1.83
C ALA A 105 9.06 -4.10 0.31
N VAL A 106 9.84 -3.37 -0.48
CA VAL A 106 9.77 -3.37 -1.97
C VAL A 106 11.03 -3.90 -2.65
N GLU A 107 12.08 -4.18 -1.89
CA GLU A 107 13.31 -4.84 -2.34
C GLU A 107 13.25 -6.36 -2.08
#